data_bc07e7c2300d2ec0ba023b6d6a49babc
#
_entry.id   bc07e7c2300d2ec0ba023b6d6a49babc
#
_cell.length_a   1.000
_cell.length_b   1.000
_cell.length_c   1.000
_cell.angle_alpha   90.00
_cell.angle_beta   90.00
_cell.angle_gamma   90.00
#
_symmetry.space_group_name_H-M   'P 1'
#
loop_
_entity.id
_entity.type
_entity.pdbx_description
1 polymer ?
#
loop_
_entity_poly.entity_id
_entity_poly.type
_entity_poly.pdbx_seq_one_letter_code
_entity_poly.pdbx_strand_id
1 'polypeptide(L)'
;MGGGLLLLGLPAWFTKFYTYSLSAEAVMGLLLGYTLVTAWQAREPRLLDAAGVSMALSLLMIAKSTGPMYAVFGLAAVLLLWAKPLWTALHKPITALTALVAVAAPFAFWGSWRLLCALKHTSSYFTQDAPGAYSAANLKEFFSFGPRVRPVVMHYLEYFCTEAMNQAHFGLSALVFLAAVWLLAVLAARWQPARRGHSLAMFGLLTACFLAYAVMLCYSYLYLFEDWEGAELSAYHRYIMPMPLAMGMLAAAVLAPQLRRLWRPGRCWQGAAAALALAVTFGWGAFSRLTPVGYTAQLAGSQPGWYAEYGQYEAECAGAAAVLGRSENRVAILTEQPAWGHSSRLFKYFFAPAGTLSLNPVEYGDFAAALQDLLTNQRSTNGWCAPDSGGLLAECGFTDSEGRALRPGAAYEIQNGALVRLDLPGQGE
;
A
#
# COMPACT_ATOMS: atom_id res chain seq x y z
N MET A 1 13.94 -23.57 -3.85
CA MET A 1 12.49 -23.43 -3.56
C MET A 1 12.20 -22.94 -2.14
N GLY A 2 12.80 -23.49 -1.05
CA GLY A 2 12.48 -23.08 0.33
C GLY A 2 12.69 -21.58 0.64
N GLY A 3 13.70 -20.92 0.05
CA GLY A 3 13.94 -19.50 0.25
C GLY A 3 12.86 -18.59 -0.35
N GLY A 4 12.25 -18.99 -1.46
CA GLY A 4 11.16 -18.23 -2.08
C GLY A 4 9.86 -18.28 -1.26
N LEU A 5 9.54 -19.40 -0.66
CA LEU A 5 8.39 -19.56 0.21
C LEU A 5 8.55 -18.77 1.52
N LEU A 6 9.77 -18.72 2.07
CA LEU A 6 10.09 -17.88 3.23
C LEU A 6 9.92 -16.39 2.89
N LEU A 7 10.35 -15.95 1.70
CA LEU A 7 10.19 -14.57 1.26
C LEU A 7 8.72 -14.17 1.12
N LEU A 8 7.86 -15.06 0.63
CA LEU A 8 6.42 -14.82 0.55
C LEU A 8 5.73 -14.74 1.93
N GLY A 9 6.28 -15.41 2.94
CA GLY A 9 5.79 -15.34 4.32
C GLY A 9 6.30 -14.13 5.12
N LEU A 10 7.39 -13.49 4.67
CA LEU A 10 7.99 -12.36 5.41
C LEU A 10 7.04 -11.22 5.73
N PRO A 11 6.15 -10.77 4.82
CA PRO A 11 5.19 -9.70 5.14
C PRO A 11 4.29 -10.06 6.32
N ALA A 12 3.80 -11.30 6.38
CA ALA A 12 2.98 -11.77 7.49
C ALA A 12 3.75 -11.82 8.83
N TRP A 13 5.06 -11.96 8.76
CA TRP A 13 5.95 -11.93 9.93
C TRP A 13 6.11 -10.53 10.51
N PHE A 14 6.20 -9.53 9.63
CA PHE A 14 6.43 -8.15 10.04
C PHE A 14 5.14 -7.38 10.28
N THR A 15 4.01 -7.86 9.73
CA THR A 15 2.72 -7.18 9.87
C THR A 15 1.56 -8.16 9.83
N LYS A 16 0.35 -7.67 10.16
CA LYS A 16 -0.91 -8.40 9.91
C LYS A 16 -1.26 -8.48 8.42
N PHE A 17 -0.52 -7.73 7.57
CA PHE A 17 -0.81 -7.65 6.15
C PHE A 17 -0.02 -8.70 5.39
N TYR A 18 -0.72 -9.55 4.71
CA TYR A 18 -0.16 -10.60 3.88
C TYR A 18 0.01 -10.12 2.43
N THR A 19 0.85 -10.79 1.66
CA THR A 19 1.05 -10.50 0.22
C THR A 19 -0.23 -10.60 -0.61
N TYR A 20 -1.20 -11.35 -0.15
CA TYR A 20 -2.52 -11.49 -0.77
C TYR A 20 -3.53 -10.45 -0.25
N SER A 21 -3.20 -9.67 0.77
CA SER A 21 -4.01 -8.50 1.09
C SER A 21 -3.88 -7.50 -0.06
N LEU A 22 -4.94 -6.77 -0.35
CA LEU A 22 -4.91 -5.70 -1.36
C LEU A 22 -4.01 -4.52 -0.96
N SER A 23 -3.26 -4.67 0.12
CA SER A 23 -2.33 -3.65 0.62
C SER A 23 -1.06 -3.63 -0.24
N ALA A 24 -0.83 -2.54 -0.95
CA ALA A 24 0.35 -2.35 -1.78
C ALA A 24 1.65 -2.31 -0.97
N GLU A 25 1.60 -1.98 0.31
CA GLU A 25 2.75 -1.77 1.18
C GLU A 25 3.62 -3.01 1.34
N ALA A 26 3.00 -4.18 1.51
CA ALA A 26 3.71 -5.45 1.60
C ALA A 26 4.48 -5.75 0.30
N VAL A 27 3.81 -5.57 -0.84
CA VAL A 27 4.42 -5.75 -2.18
C VAL A 27 5.55 -4.76 -2.41
N MET A 28 5.37 -3.49 -2.02
CA MET A 28 6.41 -2.47 -2.11
C MET A 28 7.65 -2.83 -1.30
N GLY A 29 7.48 -3.32 -0.07
CA GLY A 29 8.58 -3.79 0.76
C GLY A 29 9.34 -4.97 0.14
N LEU A 30 8.61 -5.93 -0.47
CA LEU A 30 9.23 -7.06 -1.17
C LEU A 30 9.99 -6.63 -2.43
N LEU A 31 9.43 -5.75 -3.24
CA LEU A 31 10.08 -5.24 -4.46
C LEU A 31 11.34 -4.44 -4.13
N LEU A 32 11.27 -3.58 -3.13
CA LEU A 32 12.45 -2.86 -2.62
C LEU A 32 13.49 -3.84 -2.07
N GLY A 33 13.07 -4.80 -1.24
CA GLY A 33 13.94 -5.83 -0.69
C GLY A 33 14.61 -6.67 -1.77
N TYR A 34 13.88 -7.08 -2.81
CA TYR A 34 14.44 -7.75 -3.97
C TYR A 34 15.52 -6.91 -4.65
N THR A 35 15.24 -5.62 -4.88
CA THR A 35 16.19 -4.67 -5.46
C THR A 35 17.48 -4.60 -4.64
N LEU A 36 17.36 -4.42 -3.31
CA LEU A 36 18.50 -4.32 -2.39
C LEU A 36 19.33 -5.61 -2.36
N VAL A 37 18.67 -6.76 -2.28
CA VAL A 37 19.32 -8.08 -2.25
C VAL A 37 20.05 -8.36 -3.57
N THR A 38 19.43 -8.08 -4.71
CA THR A 38 20.03 -8.26 -6.03
C THR A 38 21.24 -7.34 -6.19
N ALA A 39 21.11 -6.07 -5.85
CA ALA A 39 22.21 -5.12 -5.89
C ALA A 39 23.39 -5.54 -4.99
N TRP A 40 23.09 -6.09 -3.79
CA TRP A 40 24.11 -6.59 -2.86
C TRP A 40 24.84 -7.84 -3.37
N GLN A 41 24.11 -8.76 -4.02
CA GLN A 41 24.66 -10.04 -4.48
C GLN A 41 25.47 -9.89 -5.77
N ALA A 42 25.01 -9.09 -6.71
CA ALA A 42 25.65 -8.88 -8.02
C ALA A 42 26.81 -7.88 -7.90
N ARG A 43 28.04 -8.39 -7.73
CA ARG A 43 29.26 -7.56 -7.69
C ARG A 43 29.58 -6.94 -9.04
N GLU A 44 29.38 -7.72 -10.10
CA GLU A 44 29.50 -7.35 -11.48
C GLU A 44 28.14 -7.52 -12.12
N PRO A 45 27.32 -6.45 -12.15
CA PRO A 45 25.94 -6.55 -12.60
C PRO A 45 25.88 -6.96 -14.07
N ARG A 46 25.09 -7.99 -14.34
CA ARG A 46 24.79 -8.46 -15.69
C ARG A 46 23.49 -7.80 -16.16
N LEU A 47 23.22 -7.84 -17.46
CA LEU A 47 22.00 -7.29 -18.03
C LEU A 47 20.73 -7.91 -17.40
N LEU A 48 20.76 -9.19 -17.06
CA LEU A 48 19.63 -9.86 -16.39
C LEU A 48 19.38 -9.32 -14.96
N ASP A 49 20.45 -9.04 -14.22
CA ASP A 49 20.35 -8.44 -12.87
C ASP A 49 19.75 -7.03 -12.99
N ALA A 50 20.21 -6.25 -13.97
CA ALA A 50 19.68 -4.92 -14.25
C ALA A 50 18.23 -4.94 -14.69
N ALA A 51 17.84 -5.90 -15.53
CA ALA A 51 16.45 -6.08 -15.97
C ALA A 51 15.52 -6.41 -14.78
N GLY A 52 15.96 -7.33 -13.90
CA GLY A 52 15.19 -7.67 -12.69
C GLY A 52 15.02 -6.49 -11.74
N VAL A 53 16.12 -5.74 -11.49
CA VAL A 53 16.08 -4.51 -10.67
C VAL A 53 15.18 -3.46 -11.32
N SER A 54 15.34 -3.23 -12.63
CA SER A 54 14.52 -2.26 -13.37
C SER A 54 13.03 -2.58 -13.31
N MET A 55 12.67 -3.86 -13.48
CA MET A 55 11.28 -4.30 -13.37
C MET A 55 10.72 -4.06 -11.96
N ALA A 56 11.48 -4.41 -10.92
CA ALA A 56 11.06 -4.18 -9.54
C ALA A 56 10.88 -2.68 -9.22
N LEU A 57 11.82 -1.83 -9.66
CA LEU A 57 11.73 -0.38 -9.50
C LEU A 57 10.56 0.22 -10.30
N SER A 58 10.32 -0.26 -11.53
CA SER A 58 9.18 0.17 -12.35
C SER A 58 7.85 -0.14 -11.68
N LEU A 59 7.69 -1.36 -11.15
CA LEU A 59 6.50 -1.75 -10.40
C LEU A 59 6.33 -0.93 -9.13
N LEU A 60 7.43 -0.64 -8.41
CA LEU A 60 7.39 0.26 -7.25
C LEU A 60 6.84 1.64 -7.63
N MET A 61 7.29 2.22 -8.74
CA MET A 61 6.89 3.57 -9.18
C MET A 61 5.39 3.70 -9.44
N ILE A 62 4.71 2.61 -9.82
CA ILE A 62 3.27 2.63 -10.13
C ILE A 62 2.38 2.01 -9.03
N ALA A 63 2.97 1.32 -8.06
CA ALA A 63 2.22 0.59 -7.04
C ALA A 63 1.35 1.50 -6.15
N LYS A 64 1.84 2.69 -5.83
CA LYS A 64 1.17 3.69 -4.98
C LYS A 64 1.78 5.08 -5.20
N SER A 65 1.10 6.13 -4.74
CA SER A 65 1.61 7.52 -4.79
C SER A 65 2.98 7.69 -4.12
N THR A 66 3.28 6.94 -3.07
CA THR A 66 4.59 6.90 -2.38
C THR A 66 5.62 6.01 -3.07
N GLY A 67 5.22 5.19 -4.04
CA GLY A 67 6.08 4.24 -4.74
C GLY A 67 7.31 4.84 -5.42
N PRO A 68 7.22 6.00 -6.11
CA PRO A 68 8.37 6.67 -6.71
C PRO A 68 9.49 6.97 -5.71
N MET A 69 9.15 7.35 -4.48
CA MET A 69 10.14 7.58 -3.44
C MET A 69 10.90 6.31 -3.05
N TYR A 70 10.20 5.19 -2.86
CA TYR A 70 10.85 3.90 -2.60
C TYR A 70 11.71 3.44 -3.77
N ALA A 71 11.28 3.71 -5.00
CA ALA A 71 12.08 3.43 -6.18
C ALA A 71 13.37 4.27 -6.21
N VAL A 72 13.32 5.55 -5.83
CA VAL A 72 14.51 6.40 -5.68
C VAL A 72 15.44 5.87 -4.60
N PHE A 73 14.93 5.40 -3.46
CA PHE A 73 15.75 4.77 -2.42
C PHE A 73 16.43 3.48 -2.93
N GLY A 74 15.68 2.64 -3.64
CA GLY A 74 16.24 1.45 -4.28
C GLY A 74 17.31 1.78 -5.30
N LEU A 75 17.07 2.78 -6.14
CA LEU A 75 18.04 3.26 -7.13
C LEU A 75 19.30 3.82 -6.48
N ALA A 76 19.19 4.60 -5.40
CA ALA A 76 20.32 5.10 -4.64
C ALA A 76 21.19 3.96 -4.11
N ALA A 77 20.57 2.89 -3.61
CA ALA A 77 21.26 1.69 -3.15
C ALA A 77 21.96 0.95 -4.31
N VAL A 78 21.29 0.82 -5.45
CA VAL A 78 21.87 0.25 -6.68
C VAL A 78 23.09 1.06 -7.13
N LEU A 79 22.98 2.38 -7.19
CA LEU A 79 24.07 3.26 -7.58
C LEU A 79 25.24 3.18 -6.58
N LEU A 80 24.96 3.12 -5.28
CA LEU A 80 26.02 2.95 -4.27
C LEU A 80 26.87 1.70 -4.52
N LEU A 81 26.25 0.60 -4.96
CA LEU A 81 26.94 -0.68 -5.15
C LEU A 81 27.47 -0.88 -6.57
N TRP A 82 26.75 -0.42 -7.59
CA TRP A 82 27.02 -0.72 -8.99
C TRP A 82 27.69 0.41 -9.75
N ALA A 83 27.70 1.66 -9.24
CA ALA A 83 28.26 2.78 -9.99
C ALA A 83 29.71 2.56 -10.36
N LYS A 84 30.55 2.11 -9.41
CA LYS A 84 32.00 1.87 -9.69
C LYS A 84 32.21 0.77 -10.72
N PRO A 85 31.69 -0.47 -10.59
CA PRO A 85 31.89 -1.52 -11.60
C PRO A 85 31.27 -1.17 -12.95
N LEU A 86 30.12 -0.50 -12.99
CA LEU A 86 29.55 -0.05 -14.26
C LEU A 86 30.40 1.04 -14.91
N TRP A 87 30.84 2.04 -14.15
CA TRP A 87 31.62 3.16 -14.67
C TRP A 87 32.93 2.69 -15.28
N THR A 88 33.66 1.80 -14.60
CA THR A 88 34.96 1.28 -15.10
C THR A 88 34.83 0.46 -16.39
N ALA A 89 33.66 -0.06 -16.69
CA ALA A 89 33.41 -0.90 -17.86
C ALA A 89 32.41 -0.29 -18.87
N LEU A 90 32.05 1.01 -18.74
CA LEU A 90 31.11 1.70 -19.64
C LEU A 90 31.52 1.70 -21.13
N HIS A 91 32.80 1.56 -21.41
CA HIS A 91 33.32 1.44 -22.80
C HIS A 91 32.79 0.17 -23.49
N LYS A 92 32.33 -0.82 -22.76
CA LYS A 92 31.72 -2.04 -23.31
C LYS A 92 30.21 -1.81 -23.55
N PRO A 93 29.70 -2.06 -24.78
CA PRO A 93 28.30 -1.77 -25.11
C PRO A 93 27.30 -2.50 -24.23
N ILE A 94 27.60 -3.73 -23.83
CA ILE A 94 26.71 -4.49 -22.92
C ILE A 94 26.63 -3.87 -21.52
N THR A 95 27.72 -3.31 -21.02
CA THR A 95 27.75 -2.63 -19.71
C THR A 95 27.03 -1.30 -19.77
N ALA A 96 27.18 -0.55 -20.87
CA ALA A 96 26.43 0.67 -21.11
C ALA A 96 24.91 0.39 -21.17
N LEU A 97 24.52 -0.67 -21.88
CA LEU A 97 23.12 -1.13 -21.91
C LEU A 97 22.63 -1.55 -20.51
N THR A 98 23.46 -2.26 -19.74
CA THR A 98 23.13 -2.67 -18.36
C THR A 98 22.88 -1.45 -17.47
N ALA A 99 23.74 -0.43 -17.55
CA ALA A 99 23.57 0.81 -16.81
C ALA A 99 22.30 1.58 -17.24
N LEU A 100 22.06 1.67 -18.55
CA LEU A 100 20.86 2.31 -19.10
C LEU A 100 19.58 1.62 -18.62
N VAL A 101 19.53 0.29 -18.71
CA VAL A 101 18.36 -0.50 -18.24
C VAL A 101 18.14 -0.31 -16.75
N ALA A 102 19.19 -0.37 -15.93
CA ALA A 102 19.06 -0.25 -14.48
C ALA A 102 18.51 1.12 -14.03
N VAL A 103 18.91 2.20 -14.74
CA VAL A 103 18.63 3.58 -14.31
C VAL A 103 17.48 4.21 -15.10
N ALA A 104 17.53 4.15 -16.43
CA ALA A 104 16.57 4.91 -17.25
C ALA A 104 15.24 4.19 -17.46
N ALA A 105 15.21 2.86 -17.55
CA ALA A 105 13.98 2.14 -17.84
C ALA A 105 12.87 2.33 -16.76
N PRO A 106 13.16 2.36 -15.45
CA PRO A 106 12.12 2.65 -14.45
C PRO A 106 11.46 4.02 -14.64
N PHE A 107 12.25 5.06 -14.96
CA PHE A 107 11.71 6.40 -15.21
C PHE A 107 10.92 6.47 -16.52
N ALA A 108 11.37 5.79 -17.57
CA ALA A 108 10.64 5.70 -18.84
C ALA A 108 9.27 5.02 -18.62
N PHE A 109 9.25 3.94 -17.85
CA PHE A 109 8.01 3.24 -17.50
C PHE A 109 7.07 4.11 -16.67
N TRP A 110 7.57 4.79 -15.64
CA TRP A 110 6.80 5.72 -14.85
C TRP A 110 6.28 6.90 -15.68
N GLY A 111 7.10 7.46 -16.56
CA GLY A 111 6.71 8.52 -17.48
C GLY A 111 5.59 8.10 -18.42
N SER A 112 5.66 6.87 -18.98
CA SER A 112 4.60 6.32 -19.84
C SER A 112 3.28 6.13 -19.07
N TRP A 113 3.35 5.68 -17.81
CA TRP A 113 2.19 5.56 -16.92
C TRP A 113 1.57 6.94 -16.63
N ARG A 114 2.39 7.94 -16.29
CA ARG A 114 1.91 9.32 -16.06
C ARG A 114 1.26 9.91 -17.30
N LEU A 115 1.85 9.66 -18.48
CA LEU A 115 1.27 10.07 -19.75
C LEU A 115 -0.09 9.40 -19.98
N LEU A 116 -0.19 8.10 -19.76
CA LEU A 116 -1.46 7.36 -19.88
C LEU A 116 -2.54 7.95 -18.94
N CYS A 117 -2.19 8.20 -17.67
CA CYS A 117 -3.10 8.81 -16.71
C CYS A 117 -3.56 10.21 -17.19
N ALA A 118 -2.65 11.03 -17.72
CA ALA A 118 -3.00 12.34 -18.25
C ALA A 118 -3.93 12.25 -19.47
N LEU A 119 -3.66 11.33 -20.40
CA LEU A 119 -4.50 11.10 -21.58
C LEU A 119 -5.90 10.55 -21.22
N LYS A 120 -6.00 9.79 -20.15
CA LYS A 120 -7.28 9.24 -19.65
C LYS A 120 -7.97 10.14 -18.64
N HIS A 121 -7.41 11.32 -18.35
CA HIS A 121 -7.91 12.24 -17.33
C HIS A 121 -8.14 11.57 -15.97
N THR A 122 -7.30 10.58 -15.64
CA THR A 122 -7.35 9.91 -14.34
C THR A 122 -6.47 10.64 -13.34
N SER A 123 -7.03 10.92 -12.17
CA SER A 123 -6.30 11.54 -11.05
C SER A 123 -6.32 10.63 -9.83
N SER A 124 -5.34 10.77 -8.98
CA SER A 124 -5.34 10.10 -7.68
C SER A 124 -6.24 10.87 -6.71
N TYR A 125 -7.06 10.16 -5.94
CA TYR A 125 -7.88 10.72 -4.87
C TYR A 125 -7.07 11.68 -3.98
N PHE A 126 -5.92 11.24 -3.47
CA PHE A 126 -5.06 12.04 -2.60
C PHE A 126 -4.43 13.29 -3.24
N THR A 127 -4.38 13.37 -4.58
CA THR A 127 -3.86 14.58 -5.25
C THR A 127 -4.94 15.59 -5.55
N GLN A 128 -6.21 15.21 -5.52
CA GLN A 128 -7.34 16.12 -5.74
C GLN A 128 -7.73 16.87 -4.47
N ASP A 129 -7.64 16.20 -3.30
CA ASP A 129 -8.23 16.72 -2.07
C ASP A 129 -7.27 17.54 -1.19
N ALA A 130 -5.99 17.64 -1.56
CA ALA A 130 -5.02 18.46 -0.84
C ALA A 130 -4.25 19.43 -1.76
N PRO A 131 -4.94 20.31 -2.54
CA PRO A 131 -4.26 21.33 -3.29
C PRO A 131 -3.52 22.26 -2.31
N GLY A 132 -2.19 22.29 -2.41
CA GLY A 132 -1.37 23.11 -1.51
C GLY A 132 -0.79 22.39 -0.29
N ALA A 133 -1.00 21.08 -0.12
CA ALA A 133 -0.38 20.31 0.95
C ALA A 133 1.15 20.54 1.03
N TYR A 134 1.83 20.59 -0.11
CA TYR A 134 3.26 20.89 -0.22
C TYR A 134 3.58 22.37 -0.41
N SER A 135 2.74 23.28 0.09
CA SER A 135 3.01 24.72 0.03
C SER A 135 4.25 25.11 0.86
N ALA A 136 4.91 26.20 0.46
CA ALA A 136 6.03 26.73 1.23
C ALA A 136 5.61 27.14 2.65
N ALA A 137 4.35 27.54 2.85
CA ALA A 137 3.80 27.87 4.15
C ALA A 137 3.70 26.63 5.06
N ASN A 138 3.14 25.53 4.56
CA ASN A 138 3.04 24.27 5.31
C ASN A 138 4.41 23.69 5.64
N LEU A 139 5.35 23.73 4.68
CA LEU A 139 6.73 23.31 4.93
C LEU A 139 7.39 24.17 6.03
N LYS A 140 7.22 25.51 5.97
CA LYS A 140 7.74 26.40 6.98
C LYS A 140 7.11 26.13 8.35
N GLU A 141 5.79 25.94 8.42
CA GLU A 141 5.07 25.61 9.66
C GLU A 141 5.58 24.28 10.25
N PHE A 142 5.71 23.24 9.42
CA PHE A 142 6.22 21.94 9.85
C PHE A 142 7.61 22.04 10.49
N PHE A 143 8.56 22.68 9.80
CA PHE A 143 9.93 22.81 10.31
C PHE A 143 10.08 23.83 11.43
N SER A 144 9.13 24.75 11.62
CA SER A 144 9.12 25.66 12.76
C SER A 144 8.47 25.09 14.02
N PHE A 145 7.95 23.86 13.97
CA PHE A 145 7.26 23.20 15.08
C PHE A 145 6.13 24.05 15.68
N GLY A 146 5.29 24.63 14.79
CA GLY A 146 4.15 25.44 15.17
C GLY A 146 3.19 24.74 16.14
N PRO A 147 2.25 25.48 16.77
CA PRO A 147 1.34 24.93 17.79
C PRO A 147 0.51 23.74 17.30
N ARG A 148 0.12 23.71 16.00
CA ARG A 148 -0.61 22.62 15.36
C ARG A 148 0.29 21.39 15.10
N VAL A 149 1.54 21.64 14.75
CA VAL A 149 2.51 20.60 14.34
C VAL A 149 3.04 19.82 15.53
N ARG A 150 3.36 20.54 16.62
CA ARG A 150 4.02 19.97 17.79
C ARG A 150 3.32 18.74 18.40
N PRO A 151 1.99 18.75 18.64
CA PRO A 151 1.31 17.59 19.22
C PRO A 151 1.43 16.34 18.34
N VAL A 152 1.22 16.48 17.02
CA VAL A 152 1.28 15.35 16.07
C VAL A 152 2.70 14.80 15.95
N VAL A 153 3.71 15.69 15.86
CA VAL A 153 5.11 15.26 15.81
C VAL A 153 5.52 14.55 17.10
N MET A 154 5.12 15.03 18.26
CA MET A 154 5.46 14.39 19.55
C MET A 154 4.77 13.02 19.65
N HIS A 155 3.51 12.90 19.28
CA HIS A 155 2.78 11.64 19.23
C HIS A 155 3.42 10.66 18.23
N TYR A 156 3.81 11.16 17.03
CA TYR A 156 4.52 10.35 16.04
C TYR A 156 5.88 9.86 16.53
N LEU A 157 6.65 10.71 17.22
CA LEU A 157 7.93 10.31 17.80
C LEU A 157 7.75 9.28 18.93
N GLU A 158 6.71 9.43 19.74
CA GLU A 158 6.34 8.41 20.74
C GLU A 158 6.06 7.07 20.05
N TYR A 159 5.21 7.04 19.02
CA TYR A 159 4.93 5.82 18.23
C TYR A 159 6.20 5.24 17.60
N PHE A 160 7.04 6.09 17.01
CA PHE A 160 8.30 5.65 16.40
C PHE A 160 9.25 4.99 17.42
N CYS A 161 9.26 5.47 18.65
CA CYS A 161 10.15 4.97 19.70
C CYS A 161 9.57 3.78 20.47
N THR A 162 8.26 3.74 20.71
CA THR A 162 7.65 2.82 21.68
C THR A 162 6.68 1.84 21.03
N GLU A 163 5.92 2.28 20.00
CA GLU A 163 4.88 1.45 19.41
C GLU A 163 5.46 0.36 18.52
N ALA A 164 4.95 -0.86 18.68
CA ALA A 164 5.37 -1.98 17.86
C ALA A 164 5.00 -1.77 16.39
N MET A 165 5.97 -1.78 15.49
CA MET A 165 5.73 -1.66 14.04
C MET A 165 4.86 -2.79 13.50
N ASN A 166 4.86 -3.94 14.16
CA ASN A 166 3.99 -5.04 13.82
C ASN A 166 3.07 -5.33 15.02
N GLN A 167 1.79 -5.23 14.82
CA GLN A 167 0.80 -5.65 15.80
C GLN A 167 0.80 -7.18 16.03
N ALA A 168 1.63 -7.92 15.31
CA ALA A 168 1.49 -9.37 15.26
C ALA A 168 2.37 -10.11 16.29
N HIS A 169 3.67 -9.84 16.44
CA HIS A 169 4.50 -10.79 17.20
C HIS A 169 5.80 -10.25 17.81
N PHE A 170 6.32 -9.09 17.42
CA PHE A 170 7.68 -8.73 17.79
C PHE A 170 7.85 -7.56 18.73
N GLY A 171 6.82 -6.79 18.98
CA GLY A 171 6.92 -5.63 19.87
C GLY A 171 8.10 -4.67 19.55
N LEU A 172 8.66 -4.75 18.35
CA LEU A 172 9.78 -3.92 17.95
C LEU A 172 9.27 -2.60 17.43
N SER A 173 9.60 -1.52 18.14
CA SER A 173 9.42 -0.18 17.62
C SER A 173 10.40 0.09 16.46
N ALA A 174 10.14 1.12 15.69
CA ALA A 174 11.00 1.52 14.59
C ALA A 174 12.43 1.84 15.07
N LEU A 175 12.56 2.47 16.23
CA LEU A 175 13.85 2.77 16.84
C LEU A 175 14.62 1.49 17.23
N VAL A 176 13.96 0.54 17.89
CA VAL A 176 14.58 -0.75 18.28
C VAL A 176 14.95 -1.57 17.06
N PHE A 177 14.11 -1.55 16.01
CA PHE A 177 14.43 -2.19 14.74
C PHE A 177 15.69 -1.58 14.10
N LEU A 178 15.82 -0.26 14.04
CA LEU A 178 17.02 0.40 13.52
C LEU A 178 18.26 0.02 14.34
N ALA A 179 18.16 -0.01 15.67
CA ALA A 179 19.27 -0.44 16.52
C ALA A 179 19.70 -1.89 16.24
N ALA A 180 18.72 -2.80 16.05
CA ALA A 180 18.99 -4.19 15.68
C ALA A 180 19.65 -4.31 14.31
N VAL A 181 19.17 -3.56 13.31
CA VAL A 181 19.77 -3.51 11.96
C VAL A 181 21.20 -2.99 12.01
N TRP A 182 21.48 -1.96 12.80
CA TRP A 182 22.84 -1.44 12.97
C TRP A 182 23.75 -2.43 13.69
N LEU A 183 23.28 -3.13 14.72
CA LEU A 183 24.02 -4.22 15.34
C LEU A 183 24.40 -5.31 14.31
N LEU A 184 23.44 -5.72 13.48
CA LEU A 184 23.68 -6.68 12.39
C LEU A 184 24.65 -6.14 11.34
N ALA A 185 24.57 -4.85 10.99
CA ALA A 185 25.51 -4.21 10.06
C ALA A 185 26.95 -4.21 10.60
N VAL A 186 27.12 -3.93 11.88
CA VAL A 186 28.44 -3.96 12.55
C VAL A 186 28.98 -5.40 12.62
N LEU A 187 28.14 -6.38 12.97
CA LEU A 187 28.50 -7.78 12.95
C LEU A 187 28.89 -8.25 11.54
N ALA A 188 28.11 -7.92 10.53
CA ALA A 188 28.41 -8.21 9.14
C ALA A 188 29.74 -7.59 8.67
N ALA A 189 29.99 -6.35 9.05
CA ALA A 189 31.22 -5.65 8.76
C ALA A 189 32.45 -6.29 9.44
N ARG A 190 32.25 -6.86 10.64
CA ARG A 190 33.30 -7.60 11.36
C ARG A 190 33.57 -8.97 10.72
N TRP A 191 32.53 -9.66 10.29
CA TRP A 191 32.65 -10.98 9.67
C TRP A 191 33.08 -10.97 8.20
N GLN A 192 32.88 -9.84 7.52
CA GLN A 192 33.24 -9.64 6.12
C GLN A 192 34.11 -8.38 5.95
N PRO A 193 35.37 -8.38 6.43
CA PRO A 193 36.21 -7.18 6.41
C PRO A 193 36.41 -6.61 5.00
N ALA A 194 36.47 -7.47 3.97
CA ALA A 194 36.56 -7.04 2.57
C ALA A 194 35.32 -6.26 2.06
N ARG A 195 34.19 -6.36 2.73
CA ARG A 195 32.94 -5.64 2.40
C ARG A 195 32.51 -4.63 3.48
N ARG A 196 33.36 -4.40 4.48
CA ARG A 196 33.02 -3.55 5.63
C ARG A 196 32.49 -2.18 5.20
N GLY A 197 33.20 -1.49 4.31
CA GLY A 197 32.79 -0.16 3.85
C GLY A 197 31.46 -0.17 3.12
N HIS A 198 31.24 -1.15 2.24
CA HIS A 198 29.97 -1.29 1.50
C HIS A 198 28.81 -1.64 2.43
N SER A 199 29.02 -2.53 3.43
CA SER A 199 27.99 -2.86 4.41
C SER A 199 27.57 -1.63 5.20
N LEU A 200 28.52 -0.91 5.78
CA LEU A 200 28.21 0.27 6.61
C LEU A 200 27.58 1.39 5.77
N ALA A 201 28.08 1.63 4.56
CA ALA A 201 27.53 2.64 3.66
C ALA A 201 26.08 2.29 3.23
N MET A 202 25.80 1.02 2.92
CA MET A 202 24.47 0.56 2.54
C MET A 202 23.47 0.72 3.68
N PHE A 203 23.79 0.21 4.87
CA PHE A 203 22.90 0.35 6.02
C PHE A 203 22.76 1.79 6.48
N GLY A 204 23.81 2.62 6.35
CA GLY A 204 23.77 4.06 6.57
C GLY A 204 22.81 4.77 5.60
N LEU A 205 22.93 4.48 4.30
CA LEU A 205 22.03 5.00 3.28
C LEU A 205 20.58 4.61 3.58
N LEU A 206 20.31 3.32 3.85
CA LEU A 206 18.96 2.85 4.12
C LEU A 206 18.37 3.44 5.41
N THR A 207 19.19 3.66 6.43
CA THR A 207 18.77 4.37 7.64
C THR A 207 18.38 5.82 7.30
N ALA A 208 19.19 6.53 6.52
CA ALA A 208 18.87 7.88 6.08
C ALA A 208 17.58 7.92 5.26
N CYS A 209 17.39 6.97 4.33
CA CYS A 209 16.16 6.82 3.55
C CYS A 209 14.95 6.54 4.45
N PHE A 210 15.11 5.66 5.45
CA PHE A 210 14.02 5.34 6.38
C PHE A 210 13.64 6.53 7.25
N LEU A 211 14.61 7.27 7.76
CA LEU A 211 14.34 8.49 8.53
C LEU A 211 13.71 9.58 7.65
N ALA A 212 14.19 9.78 6.43
CA ALA A 212 13.56 10.70 5.48
C ALA A 212 12.11 10.32 5.19
N TYR A 213 11.84 9.02 5.01
CA TYR A 213 10.48 8.52 4.87
C TYR A 213 9.63 8.75 6.12
N ALA A 214 10.17 8.48 7.31
CA ALA A 214 9.47 8.70 8.57
C ALA A 214 9.07 10.17 8.75
N VAL A 215 9.96 11.11 8.41
CA VAL A 215 9.66 12.55 8.42
C VAL A 215 8.56 12.87 7.41
N MET A 216 8.63 12.33 6.19
CA MET A 216 7.61 12.54 5.17
C MET A 216 6.25 11.94 5.58
N LEU A 217 6.25 10.77 6.22
CA LEU A 217 5.02 10.15 6.72
C LEU A 217 4.39 11.00 7.83
N CYS A 218 5.20 11.52 8.76
CA CYS A 218 4.75 12.46 9.78
C CYS A 218 4.16 13.73 9.16
N TYR A 219 4.80 14.28 8.12
CA TYR A 219 4.28 15.39 7.34
C TYR A 219 2.93 15.05 6.69
N SER A 220 2.81 13.83 6.16
CA SER A 220 1.58 13.38 5.51
C SER A 220 0.40 13.31 6.50
N TYR A 221 0.63 12.90 7.74
CA TYR A 221 -0.40 12.92 8.78
C TYR A 221 -0.91 14.33 9.12
N LEU A 222 -0.13 15.36 8.88
CA LEU A 222 -0.52 16.76 9.15
C LEU A 222 -1.24 17.44 7.99
N TYR A 223 -0.89 17.08 6.73
CA TYR A 223 -1.29 17.88 5.57
C TYR A 223 -1.92 17.08 4.43
N LEU A 224 -1.91 15.75 4.47
CA LEU A 224 -2.43 14.88 3.41
C LEU A 224 -3.53 13.94 3.88
N PHE A 225 -3.54 13.57 5.15
CA PHE A 225 -4.58 12.74 5.74
C PHE A 225 -5.66 13.62 6.37
N GLU A 226 -6.82 13.03 6.64
CA GLU A 226 -7.88 13.70 7.39
C GLU A 226 -7.42 14.00 8.82
N ASP A 227 -7.96 15.05 9.43
CA ASP A 227 -7.51 15.51 10.77
C ASP A 227 -7.59 14.40 11.84
N TRP A 228 -8.61 13.55 11.78
CA TRP A 228 -8.76 12.43 12.72
C TRP A 228 -7.72 11.31 12.46
N GLU A 229 -7.40 11.01 11.19
CA GLU A 229 -6.37 10.04 10.84
C GLU A 229 -4.99 10.53 11.30
N GLY A 230 -4.73 11.82 11.18
CA GLY A 230 -3.50 12.46 11.64
C GLY A 230 -3.38 12.46 13.16
N ALA A 231 -4.46 12.73 13.88
CA ALA A 231 -4.48 12.74 15.35
C ALA A 231 -4.24 11.34 15.93
N GLU A 232 -4.81 10.29 15.33
CA GLU A 232 -4.71 8.90 15.79
C GLU A 232 -3.54 8.14 15.17
N LEU A 233 -2.79 8.74 14.24
CA LEU A 233 -1.79 8.06 13.41
C LEU A 233 -2.34 6.79 12.76
N SER A 234 -3.53 6.89 12.19
CA SER A 234 -4.27 5.79 11.62
C SER A 234 -3.42 4.99 10.62
N ALA A 235 -3.47 3.67 10.73
CA ALA A 235 -2.71 2.75 9.89
C ALA A 235 -1.16 2.96 9.90
N TYR A 236 -0.59 3.58 10.94
CA TYR A 236 0.87 3.78 11.10
C TYR A 236 1.66 2.51 10.79
N HIS A 237 1.27 1.37 11.37
CA HIS A 237 1.93 0.08 11.18
C HIS A 237 2.01 -0.33 9.71
N ARG A 238 0.96 -0.05 8.93
CA ARG A 238 0.90 -0.36 7.51
C ARG A 238 1.86 0.51 6.71
N TYR A 239 1.85 1.81 6.98
CA TYR A 239 2.67 2.75 6.21
C TYR A 239 4.16 2.63 6.53
N ILE A 240 4.55 2.41 7.78
CA ILE A 240 5.97 2.32 8.17
C ILE A 240 6.66 1.04 7.65
N MET A 241 5.92 -0.02 7.36
CA MET A 241 6.41 -1.37 7.15
C MET A 241 7.31 -1.61 5.93
N PRO A 242 7.12 -1.00 4.74
CA PRO A 242 7.89 -1.35 3.54
C PRO A 242 9.41 -1.27 3.73
N MET A 243 9.89 -0.25 4.42
CA MET A 243 11.33 -0.08 4.68
C MET A 243 11.90 -1.15 5.61
N PRO A 244 11.34 -1.41 6.81
CA PRO A 244 11.76 -2.51 7.66
C PRO A 244 11.76 -3.87 6.98
N LEU A 245 10.74 -4.18 6.18
CA LEU A 245 10.67 -5.41 5.42
C LEU A 245 11.85 -5.54 4.44
N ALA A 246 12.10 -4.50 3.66
CA ALA A 246 13.21 -4.47 2.69
C ALA A 246 14.58 -4.55 3.39
N MET A 247 14.78 -3.81 4.48
CA MET A 247 16.01 -3.83 5.27
C MET A 247 16.22 -5.19 5.94
N GLY A 248 15.16 -5.85 6.42
CA GLY A 248 15.18 -7.20 6.96
C GLY A 248 15.61 -8.24 5.91
N MET A 249 15.09 -8.14 4.68
CA MET A 249 15.50 -9.00 3.56
C MET A 249 16.98 -8.84 3.24
N LEU A 250 17.47 -7.59 3.17
CA LEU A 250 18.89 -7.33 2.97
C LEU A 250 19.76 -7.90 4.10
N ALA A 251 19.35 -7.67 5.36
CA ALA A 251 20.06 -8.20 6.52
C ALA A 251 20.15 -9.73 6.47
N ALA A 252 19.06 -10.40 6.14
CA ALA A 252 19.05 -11.85 5.94
C ALA A 252 20.01 -12.30 4.82
N ALA A 253 20.03 -11.60 3.69
CA ALA A 253 20.93 -11.90 2.58
C ALA A 253 22.41 -11.68 2.94
N VAL A 254 22.71 -10.66 3.74
CA VAL A 254 24.08 -10.37 4.23
C VAL A 254 24.54 -11.43 5.23
N LEU A 255 23.64 -11.95 6.08
CA LEU A 255 23.95 -12.94 7.10
C LEU A 255 23.94 -14.38 6.56
N ALA A 256 23.21 -14.67 5.50
CA ALA A 256 23.06 -16.04 4.96
C ALA A 256 24.39 -16.79 4.71
N PRO A 257 25.46 -16.18 4.16
CA PRO A 257 26.74 -16.84 3.98
C PRO A 257 27.41 -17.23 5.31
N GLN A 258 27.17 -16.46 6.37
CA GLN A 258 27.75 -16.72 7.70
C GLN A 258 26.99 -17.86 8.39
N LEU A 259 25.68 -17.87 8.29
CA LEU A 259 24.86 -18.97 8.77
C LEU A 259 25.25 -20.29 8.09
N ARG A 260 25.52 -20.30 6.78
CA ARG A 260 26.04 -21.48 6.08
C ARG A 260 27.41 -21.95 6.61
N ARG A 261 28.29 -21.03 7.03
CA ARG A 261 29.59 -21.38 7.64
C ARG A 261 29.45 -22.00 9.01
N LEU A 262 28.43 -21.57 9.79
CA LEU A 262 28.10 -22.17 11.10
C LEU A 262 27.47 -23.57 10.96
N TRP A 263 26.87 -23.85 9.80
CA TRP A 263 26.20 -25.14 9.50
C TRP A 263 27.14 -26.21 8.91
N ARG A 264 28.42 -26.19 9.27
CA ARG A 264 29.36 -27.23 8.84
C ARG A 264 29.12 -28.54 9.58
N PRO A 265 29.40 -29.72 8.93
CA PRO A 265 29.39 -31.01 9.61
C PRO A 265 30.26 -30.97 10.88
N GLY A 266 29.73 -31.36 12.03
CA GLY A 266 30.37 -31.23 13.33
C GLY A 266 29.94 -30.07 14.21
N ARG A 267 29.22 -29.06 13.65
CA ARG A 267 28.64 -27.93 14.41
C ARG A 267 27.11 -27.77 14.18
N CYS A 268 26.49 -28.78 13.58
CA CYS A 268 25.06 -28.79 13.28
C CYS A 268 24.15 -28.53 14.51
N TRP A 269 24.58 -28.96 15.72
CA TRP A 269 23.87 -28.70 16.96
C TRP A 269 23.76 -27.19 17.28
N GLN A 270 24.80 -26.37 16.93
CA GLN A 270 24.77 -24.91 17.13
C GLN A 270 23.79 -24.26 16.17
N GLY A 271 23.73 -24.72 14.92
CA GLY A 271 22.74 -24.30 13.95
C GLY A 271 21.31 -24.69 14.35
N ALA A 272 21.14 -25.92 14.86
CA ALA A 272 19.86 -26.40 15.39
C ALA A 272 19.43 -25.61 16.64
N ALA A 273 20.36 -25.34 17.56
CA ALA A 273 20.10 -24.52 18.75
C ALA A 273 19.75 -23.07 18.39
N ALA A 274 20.43 -22.46 17.40
CA ALA A 274 20.10 -21.12 16.88
C ALA A 274 18.74 -21.11 16.18
N ALA A 275 18.42 -22.12 15.38
CA ALA A 275 17.12 -22.26 14.74
C ALA A 275 16.00 -22.48 15.75
N LEU A 276 16.25 -23.28 16.80
CA LEU A 276 15.32 -23.51 17.91
C LEU A 276 15.12 -22.23 18.74
N ALA A 277 16.21 -21.50 19.04
CA ALA A 277 16.14 -20.22 19.75
C ALA A 277 15.37 -19.18 18.94
N LEU A 278 15.59 -19.11 17.62
CA LEU A 278 14.79 -18.31 16.72
C LEU A 278 13.32 -18.76 16.75
N ALA A 279 13.03 -20.04 16.60
CA ALA A 279 11.67 -20.57 16.63
C ALA A 279 10.95 -20.30 17.97
N VAL A 280 11.67 -20.42 19.09
CA VAL A 280 11.14 -20.11 20.43
C VAL A 280 10.98 -18.60 20.64
N THR A 281 11.95 -17.79 20.18
CA THR A 281 11.90 -16.32 20.28
C THR A 281 10.79 -15.76 19.42
N PHE A 282 10.56 -16.34 18.26
CA PHE A 282 9.49 -15.97 17.33
C PHE A 282 8.12 -16.56 17.69
N GLY A 283 8.08 -17.43 18.68
CA GLY A 283 6.88 -17.99 19.25
C GLY A 283 6.08 -18.92 18.32
N TRP A 284 5.36 -19.83 18.93
CA TRP A 284 4.47 -20.77 18.23
C TRP A 284 3.41 -20.08 17.36
N GLY A 285 2.96 -18.88 17.75
CA GLY A 285 2.01 -18.09 16.99
C GLY A 285 2.53 -17.64 15.61
N ALA A 286 3.83 -17.31 15.50
CA ALA A 286 4.44 -16.97 14.22
C ALA A 286 4.59 -18.23 13.34
N PHE A 287 4.99 -19.34 13.93
CA PHE A 287 5.14 -20.62 13.22
C PHE A 287 3.81 -21.15 12.68
N SER A 288 2.75 -21.10 13.47
CA SER A 288 1.41 -21.53 13.04
C SER A 288 0.85 -20.69 11.89
N ARG A 289 1.20 -19.41 11.82
CA ARG A 289 0.79 -18.52 10.72
C ARG A 289 1.64 -18.66 9.46
N LEU A 290 2.87 -19.16 9.58
CA LEU A 290 3.76 -19.42 8.44
C LEU A 290 3.50 -20.77 7.78
N THR A 291 2.84 -21.70 8.48
CA THR A 291 2.50 -22.98 7.88
C THR A 291 1.24 -22.85 7.02
N PRO A 292 1.18 -23.48 5.85
CA PRO A 292 -0.05 -23.50 5.04
C PRO A 292 -1.28 -23.96 5.83
N VAL A 293 -1.09 -24.88 6.79
CA VAL A 293 -2.16 -25.40 7.66
C VAL A 293 -2.64 -24.34 8.65
N GLY A 294 -1.72 -23.65 9.33
CA GLY A 294 -2.09 -22.56 10.25
C GLY A 294 -2.75 -21.39 9.54
N TYR A 295 -2.29 -21.09 8.34
CA TYR A 295 -2.87 -20.06 7.48
C TYR A 295 -4.28 -20.43 7.01
N THR A 296 -4.50 -21.65 6.49
CA THR A 296 -5.84 -22.11 6.09
C THR A 296 -6.81 -22.18 7.27
N ALA A 297 -6.33 -22.62 8.45
CA ALA A 297 -7.14 -22.62 9.66
C ALA A 297 -7.53 -21.21 10.12
N GLN A 298 -6.62 -20.22 9.99
CA GLN A 298 -6.91 -18.85 10.32
C GLN A 298 -7.86 -18.20 9.31
N LEU A 299 -7.69 -18.47 8.01
CA LEU A 299 -8.64 -18.09 6.97
C LEU A 299 -10.01 -18.69 7.25
N ALA A 300 -10.09 -19.99 7.51
CA ALA A 300 -11.34 -20.66 7.82
C ALA A 300 -12.02 -20.12 9.08
N GLY A 301 -11.25 -19.67 10.09
CA GLY A 301 -11.78 -19.09 11.32
C GLY A 301 -12.23 -17.62 11.20
N SER A 302 -11.64 -16.85 10.28
CA SER A 302 -11.95 -15.43 10.10
C SER A 302 -13.00 -15.15 9.01
N GLN A 303 -13.24 -16.11 8.14
CA GLN A 303 -14.08 -15.95 6.95
C GLN A 303 -15.60 -16.01 7.15
N PRO A 304 -16.20 -16.74 8.13
CA PRO A 304 -17.66 -16.84 8.19
C PRO A 304 -18.36 -15.49 8.31
N GLY A 305 -17.82 -14.56 9.10
CA GLY A 305 -18.39 -13.22 9.25
C GLY A 305 -18.26 -12.37 7.98
N TRP A 306 -17.08 -12.39 7.37
CA TRP A 306 -16.79 -11.62 6.14
C TRP A 306 -17.59 -12.12 4.95
N TYR A 307 -17.70 -13.43 4.77
CA TYR A 307 -18.50 -14.00 3.68
C TYR A 307 -19.99 -13.77 3.87
N ALA A 308 -20.46 -13.80 5.10
CA ALA A 308 -21.85 -13.47 5.38
C ALA A 308 -22.17 -12.01 5.05
N GLU A 309 -21.31 -11.08 5.47
CA GLU A 309 -21.45 -9.66 5.17
C GLU A 309 -21.30 -9.39 3.67
N TYR A 310 -20.28 -9.96 3.02
CA TYR A 310 -20.09 -9.86 1.59
C TYR A 310 -21.29 -10.42 0.81
N GLY A 311 -21.77 -11.61 1.20
CA GLY A 311 -22.94 -12.24 0.58
C GLY A 311 -24.22 -11.43 0.75
N GLN A 312 -24.39 -10.73 1.88
CA GLN A 312 -25.48 -9.80 2.09
C GLN A 312 -25.40 -8.64 1.08
N TYR A 313 -24.27 -7.94 0.99
CA TYR A 313 -24.10 -6.82 0.04
C TYR A 313 -24.22 -7.29 -1.42
N GLU A 314 -23.70 -8.47 -1.73
CA GLU A 314 -23.86 -9.08 -3.07
C GLU A 314 -25.33 -9.29 -3.40
N ALA A 315 -26.11 -9.86 -2.48
CA ALA A 315 -27.54 -10.10 -2.67
C ALA A 315 -28.32 -8.78 -2.83
N GLU A 316 -27.98 -7.76 -2.03
CA GLU A 316 -28.58 -6.42 -2.09
C GLU A 316 -28.31 -5.72 -3.43
N CYS A 317 -27.14 -5.94 -4.02
CA CYS A 317 -26.74 -5.32 -5.28
C CYS A 317 -27.11 -6.13 -6.52
N ALA A 318 -27.32 -7.44 -6.41
CA ALA A 318 -27.35 -8.37 -7.55
C ALA A 318 -28.32 -7.94 -8.67
N GLY A 319 -29.55 -7.56 -8.30
CA GLY A 319 -30.55 -7.11 -9.27
C GLY A 319 -30.13 -5.83 -9.99
N ALA A 320 -29.63 -4.84 -9.26
CA ALA A 320 -29.18 -3.57 -9.81
C ALA A 320 -27.88 -3.73 -10.61
N ALA A 321 -26.94 -4.51 -10.12
CA ALA A 321 -25.67 -4.78 -10.80
C ALA A 321 -25.85 -5.50 -12.15
N ALA A 322 -26.83 -6.40 -12.24
CA ALA A 322 -27.15 -7.09 -13.51
C ALA A 322 -27.62 -6.11 -14.60
N VAL A 323 -28.29 -5.04 -14.21
CA VAL A 323 -28.83 -4.03 -15.15
C VAL A 323 -27.82 -2.90 -15.36
N LEU A 324 -27.19 -2.40 -14.28
CA LEU A 324 -26.38 -1.19 -14.29
C LEU A 324 -24.87 -1.45 -14.43
N GLY A 325 -24.40 -2.66 -14.16
CA GLY A 325 -22.98 -3.03 -14.17
C GLY A 325 -22.36 -3.15 -15.55
N ARG A 326 -22.65 -2.25 -16.47
CA ARG A 326 -22.15 -2.25 -17.85
C ARG A 326 -21.15 -1.11 -18.04
N SER A 327 -20.16 -1.31 -18.89
CA SER A 327 -19.06 -0.34 -19.13
C SER A 327 -19.52 1.01 -19.67
N GLU A 328 -20.65 1.05 -20.34
CA GLU A 328 -21.28 2.28 -20.86
C GLU A 328 -21.99 3.11 -19.78
N ASN A 329 -22.30 2.51 -18.65
CA ASN A 329 -23.05 3.16 -17.58
C ASN A 329 -22.14 3.99 -16.66
N ARG A 330 -22.70 5.06 -16.15
CA ARG A 330 -22.15 5.84 -15.03
C ARG A 330 -23.20 5.86 -13.92
N VAL A 331 -22.95 5.11 -12.85
CA VAL A 331 -23.91 4.88 -11.77
C VAL A 331 -23.60 5.81 -10.60
N ALA A 332 -24.55 6.67 -10.24
CA ALA A 332 -24.53 7.38 -8.98
C ALA A 332 -25.08 6.48 -7.88
N ILE A 333 -24.28 6.19 -6.87
CA ILE A 333 -24.64 5.38 -5.70
C ILE A 333 -25.04 6.35 -4.58
N LEU A 334 -26.33 6.39 -4.24
CA LEU A 334 -26.87 7.19 -3.17
C LEU A 334 -26.79 6.39 -1.87
N THR A 335 -26.03 6.84 -0.89
CA THR A 335 -25.75 6.10 0.36
C THR A 335 -25.48 7.08 1.50
N GLU A 336 -25.79 6.68 2.72
CA GLU A 336 -25.42 7.43 3.94
C GLU A 336 -23.95 7.28 4.28
N GLN A 337 -23.27 6.24 3.76
CA GLN A 337 -21.88 5.95 4.04
C GLN A 337 -20.94 6.81 3.19
N PRO A 338 -19.83 7.30 3.76
CA PRO A 338 -18.83 8.01 2.99
C PRO A 338 -18.22 7.12 1.90
N ALA A 339 -17.70 7.71 0.82
CA ALA A 339 -17.14 6.97 -0.32
C ALA A 339 -15.96 6.06 0.04
N TRP A 340 -15.29 6.33 1.15
CA TRP A 340 -14.24 5.50 1.74
C TRP A 340 -14.78 4.41 2.68
N GLY A 341 -16.06 4.43 3.03
CA GLY A 341 -16.73 3.43 3.85
C GLY A 341 -16.66 2.04 3.22
N HIS A 342 -16.76 1.02 4.07
CA HIS A 342 -16.63 -0.38 3.65
C HIS A 342 -17.70 -0.78 2.63
N SER A 343 -18.97 -0.52 2.95
CA SER A 343 -20.12 -0.79 2.07
C SER A 343 -20.03 -0.05 0.74
N SER A 344 -19.68 1.24 0.75
CA SER A 344 -19.54 2.03 -0.47
C SER A 344 -18.48 1.48 -1.42
N ARG A 345 -17.39 0.91 -0.88
CA ARG A 345 -16.34 0.25 -1.69
C ARG A 345 -16.84 -1.06 -2.29
N LEU A 346 -17.60 -1.84 -1.54
CA LEU A 346 -18.20 -3.08 -2.03
C LEU A 346 -19.24 -2.80 -3.11
N PHE A 347 -20.08 -1.79 -2.93
CA PHE A 347 -21.04 -1.37 -3.97
C PHE A 347 -20.32 -1.00 -5.27
N LYS A 348 -19.25 -0.21 -5.22
CA LYS A 348 -18.43 0.12 -6.38
C LYS A 348 -17.87 -1.14 -7.07
N TYR A 349 -17.45 -2.13 -6.29
CA TYR A 349 -16.95 -3.40 -6.80
C TYR A 349 -18.05 -4.20 -7.54
N PHE A 350 -19.24 -4.29 -6.98
CA PHE A 350 -20.35 -5.05 -7.59
C PHE A 350 -20.88 -4.41 -8.87
N PHE A 351 -20.80 -3.10 -8.99
CA PHE A 351 -21.19 -2.39 -10.21
C PHE A 351 -20.08 -2.35 -11.29
N ALA A 352 -18.89 -2.86 -11.03
CA ALA A 352 -17.86 -2.94 -12.08
C ALA A 352 -18.35 -3.81 -13.27
N PRO A 353 -18.07 -3.42 -14.54
CA PRO A 353 -17.16 -2.35 -14.98
C PRO A 353 -17.79 -0.96 -15.17
N ALA A 354 -19.00 -0.71 -14.70
CA ALA A 354 -19.60 0.62 -14.75
C ALA A 354 -18.76 1.67 -14.00
N GLY A 355 -18.71 2.89 -14.50
CA GLY A 355 -18.15 4.02 -13.76
C GLY A 355 -19.07 4.36 -12.59
N THR A 356 -18.54 4.50 -11.37
CA THR A 356 -19.35 4.78 -10.17
C THR A 356 -18.99 6.10 -9.51
N LEU A 357 -19.99 6.82 -9.05
CA LEU A 357 -19.88 8.02 -8.21
C LEU A 357 -20.68 7.77 -6.93
N SER A 358 -20.07 7.95 -5.77
CA SER A 358 -20.77 7.87 -4.48
C SER A 358 -21.30 9.24 -4.11
N LEU A 359 -22.59 9.34 -3.85
CA LEU A 359 -23.25 10.53 -3.32
C LEU A 359 -23.64 10.25 -1.86
N ASN A 360 -23.07 11.01 -0.95
CA ASN A 360 -23.28 10.86 0.49
C ASN A 360 -23.22 12.22 1.20
N PRO A 361 -23.89 12.37 2.36
CA PRO A 361 -23.94 13.63 3.09
C PRO A 361 -22.61 14.05 3.71
N VAL A 362 -21.70 13.11 3.94
CA VAL A 362 -20.39 13.39 4.54
C VAL A 362 -19.49 14.19 3.59
N GLU A 363 -19.53 13.86 2.30
CA GLU A 363 -18.69 14.52 1.29
C GLU A 363 -19.37 15.75 0.69
N TYR A 364 -20.70 15.78 0.65
CA TYR A 364 -21.42 16.82 -0.07
C TYR A 364 -22.16 17.82 0.84
N GLY A 365 -22.18 17.65 2.13
CA GLY A 365 -22.84 18.54 3.11
C GLY A 365 -24.32 18.80 2.82
N ASP A 366 -24.64 19.36 1.64
CA ASP A 366 -26.00 19.49 1.09
C ASP A 366 -26.21 18.42 0.01
N PHE A 367 -26.72 17.29 0.44
CA PHE A 367 -27.00 16.13 -0.42
C PHE A 367 -28.06 16.44 -1.48
N ALA A 368 -29.08 17.22 -1.12
CA ALA A 368 -30.16 17.57 -2.04
C ALA A 368 -29.63 18.42 -3.20
N ALA A 369 -28.79 19.43 -2.91
CA ALA A 369 -28.15 20.23 -3.93
C ALA A 369 -27.20 19.39 -4.81
N ALA A 370 -26.45 18.45 -4.23
CA ALA A 370 -25.57 17.56 -4.96
C ALA A 370 -26.33 16.62 -5.92
N LEU A 371 -27.46 16.06 -5.46
CA LEU A 371 -28.33 15.23 -6.30
C LEU A 371 -28.96 16.08 -7.44
N GLN A 372 -29.41 17.29 -7.14
CA GLN A 372 -29.95 18.20 -8.15
C GLN A 372 -28.89 18.59 -9.19
N ASP A 373 -27.64 18.86 -8.77
CA ASP A 373 -26.52 19.14 -9.67
C ASP A 373 -26.22 17.93 -10.56
N LEU A 374 -26.24 16.72 -9.99
CA LEU A 374 -26.04 15.48 -10.75
C LEU A 374 -27.11 15.30 -11.83
N LEU A 375 -28.38 15.52 -11.50
CA LEU A 375 -29.49 15.41 -12.44
C LEU A 375 -29.42 16.47 -13.54
N THR A 376 -29.06 17.70 -13.18
CA THR A 376 -29.00 18.82 -14.12
C THR A 376 -27.82 18.71 -15.09
N ASN A 377 -26.65 18.33 -14.58
CA ASN A 377 -25.41 18.27 -15.36
C ASN A 377 -25.15 16.92 -16.02
N GLN A 378 -26.05 15.96 -15.88
CA GLN A 378 -25.97 14.62 -16.48
C GLN A 378 -24.60 13.94 -16.25
N ARG A 379 -24.03 14.10 -15.06
CA ARG A 379 -22.74 13.47 -14.70
C ARG A 379 -22.79 11.96 -14.60
N SER A 380 -24.01 11.42 -14.46
CA SER A 380 -24.30 9.98 -14.44
C SER A 380 -25.44 9.67 -15.39
N THR A 381 -25.47 8.43 -15.88
CA THR A 381 -26.58 7.92 -16.72
C THR A 381 -27.64 7.22 -15.89
N ASN A 382 -27.25 6.73 -14.71
CA ASN A 382 -28.07 5.93 -13.84
C ASN A 382 -27.84 6.31 -12.37
N GLY A 383 -28.83 6.07 -11.52
CA GLY A 383 -28.76 6.18 -10.06
C GLY A 383 -29.16 4.85 -9.41
N TRP A 384 -28.54 4.55 -8.28
CA TRP A 384 -28.96 3.44 -7.42
C TRP A 384 -28.99 3.91 -5.97
N CYS A 385 -30.13 3.68 -5.32
CA CYS A 385 -30.30 3.99 -3.91
C CYS A 385 -29.84 2.79 -3.09
N ALA A 386 -28.73 2.92 -2.38
CA ALA A 386 -28.23 1.87 -1.52
C ALA A 386 -29.25 1.55 -0.40
N PRO A 387 -29.25 0.33 0.16
CA PRO A 387 -30.20 -0.06 1.23
C PRO A 387 -30.13 0.83 2.47
N ASP A 388 -28.99 1.42 2.75
CA ASP A 388 -28.74 2.34 3.87
C ASP A 388 -29.22 3.79 3.62
N SER A 389 -29.74 4.10 2.43
CA SER A 389 -30.12 5.48 2.04
C SER A 389 -31.51 5.92 2.53
N GLY A 390 -32.23 5.09 3.28
CA GLY A 390 -33.64 5.32 3.61
C GLY A 390 -33.92 6.62 4.36
N GLY A 391 -33.11 6.96 5.37
CA GLY A 391 -33.21 8.21 6.12
C GLY A 391 -32.92 9.42 5.23
N LEU A 392 -31.85 9.37 4.48
CA LEU A 392 -31.41 10.41 3.57
C LEU A 392 -32.44 10.73 2.48
N LEU A 393 -33.03 9.69 1.87
CA LEU A 393 -34.06 9.87 0.85
C LEU A 393 -35.34 10.49 1.39
N ALA A 394 -35.72 10.14 2.63
CA ALA A 394 -36.89 10.71 3.31
C ALA A 394 -36.69 12.20 3.64
N GLU A 395 -35.48 12.60 4.05
CA GLU A 395 -35.14 14.00 4.33
C GLU A 395 -35.13 14.87 3.06
N CYS A 396 -34.64 14.34 1.97
CA CYS A 396 -34.50 15.10 0.72
C CYS A 396 -35.81 15.29 -0.05
N GLY A 397 -36.78 14.42 0.12
CA GLY A 397 -38.11 14.53 -0.52
C GLY A 397 -38.08 14.37 -2.05
N PHE A 398 -37.01 13.82 -2.65
CA PHE A 398 -36.95 13.57 -4.08
C PHE A 398 -37.92 12.50 -4.53
N THR A 399 -38.49 12.70 -5.71
CA THR A 399 -39.40 11.78 -6.36
C THR A 399 -38.89 11.33 -7.73
N ASP A 400 -39.37 10.17 -8.18
CA ASP A 400 -39.16 9.73 -9.56
C ASP A 400 -40.03 10.51 -10.55
N SER A 401 -39.93 10.19 -11.83
CA SER A 401 -40.68 10.82 -12.92
C SER A 401 -42.20 10.65 -12.80
N GLU A 402 -42.66 9.72 -11.99
CA GLU A 402 -44.11 9.48 -11.72
C GLU A 402 -44.56 10.12 -10.39
N GLY A 403 -43.69 10.89 -9.73
CA GLY A 403 -43.99 11.53 -8.46
C GLY A 403 -43.92 10.60 -7.24
N ARG A 404 -43.38 9.40 -7.37
CA ARG A 404 -43.22 8.45 -6.25
C ARG A 404 -41.90 8.73 -5.53
N ALA A 405 -41.90 8.63 -4.21
CA ALA A 405 -40.69 8.76 -3.42
C ALA A 405 -39.63 7.73 -3.83
N LEU A 406 -38.36 8.15 -3.83
CA LEU A 406 -37.25 7.24 -4.09
C LEU A 406 -37.21 6.15 -2.98
N ARG A 407 -36.83 4.93 -3.36
CA ARG A 407 -36.80 3.78 -2.44
C ARG A 407 -35.39 3.19 -2.33
N PRO A 408 -34.96 2.81 -1.12
CA PRO A 408 -33.76 2.01 -0.94
C PRO A 408 -33.79 0.73 -1.77
N GLY A 409 -32.65 0.33 -2.32
CA GLY A 409 -32.50 -0.83 -3.20
C GLY A 409 -32.98 -0.61 -4.64
N ALA A 410 -33.67 0.48 -4.96
CA ALA A 410 -34.18 0.75 -6.29
C ALA A 410 -33.11 1.36 -7.21
N ALA A 411 -33.20 1.03 -8.49
CA ALA A 411 -32.38 1.61 -9.55
C ALA A 411 -33.20 2.55 -10.44
N TYR A 412 -32.52 3.55 -10.97
CA TYR A 412 -33.13 4.59 -11.79
C TYR A 412 -32.26 4.89 -12.99
N GLU A 413 -32.89 5.17 -14.11
CA GLU A 413 -32.24 5.80 -15.27
C GLU A 413 -32.43 7.32 -15.18
N ILE A 414 -31.39 8.08 -15.51
CA ILE A 414 -31.47 9.55 -15.55
C ILE A 414 -31.81 9.96 -16.96
N GLN A 415 -33.07 10.38 -17.16
CA GLN A 415 -33.57 10.85 -18.45
C GLN A 415 -34.05 12.30 -18.33
N ASN A 416 -33.47 13.20 -19.11
CA ASN A 416 -33.86 14.62 -19.16
C ASN A 416 -33.91 15.32 -17.79
N GLY A 417 -32.98 14.94 -16.88
CA GLY A 417 -32.94 15.50 -15.52
C GLY A 417 -33.94 14.92 -14.54
N ALA A 418 -34.65 13.86 -14.91
CA ALA A 418 -35.58 13.11 -14.04
C ALA A 418 -35.09 11.68 -13.80
N LEU A 419 -35.47 11.12 -12.66
CA LEU A 419 -35.18 9.73 -12.28
C LEU A 419 -36.33 8.84 -12.75
N VAL A 420 -36.10 7.97 -13.71
CA VAL A 420 -37.05 6.98 -14.19
C VAL A 420 -36.72 5.64 -13.54
N ARG A 421 -37.65 5.07 -12.78
CA ARG A 421 -37.44 3.82 -12.07
C ARG A 421 -37.25 2.65 -13.06
N LEU A 422 -36.24 1.83 -12.80
CA LEU A 422 -35.96 0.61 -13.54
C LEU A 422 -36.54 -0.61 -12.81
N ASP A 423 -37.13 -1.52 -13.58
CA ASP A 423 -37.54 -2.83 -13.08
C ASP A 423 -36.33 -3.73 -12.89
N LEU A 424 -36.09 -4.16 -11.65
CA LEU A 424 -34.96 -5.02 -11.32
C LEU A 424 -35.40 -6.50 -11.30
N PRO A 425 -34.59 -7.41 -11.85
CA PRO A 425 -34.85 -8.85 -11.78
C PRO A 425 -34.98 -9.30 -10.31
N GLY A 426 -36.07 -9.96 -9.95
CA GLY A 426 -36.31 -10.52 -8.62
C GLY A 426 -36.91 -9.59 -7.58
N GLN A 427 -37.16 -8.32 -7.88
CA GLN A 427 -38.00 -7.45 -7.06
C GLN A 427 -39.42 -7.50 -7.59
N GLY A 428 -40.18 -8.52 -7.15
CA GLY A 428 -41.64 -8.52 -7.30
C GLY A 428 -42.25 -7.40 -6.45
N GLU A 429 -43.41 -6.86 -6.86
CA GLU A 429 -44.16 -5.79 -6.22
C GLU A 429 -44.41 -6.00 -4.72
#